data_ede71a7d1479b30efacb6ce2841ec828
#
_entry.id   ede71a7d1479b30efacb6ce2841ec828
#
_cell.length_a   1.000
_cell.length_b   1.000
_cell.length_c   1.000
_cell.angle_alpha   90.00
_cell.angle_beta   90.00
_cell.angle_gamma   90.00
#
_symmetry.space_group_name_H-M   'P 1'
#
loop_
_entity.id
_entity.type
_entity.pdbx_description
1 polymer ?
#
loop_
_entity_poly.entity_id
_entity_poly.type
_entity_poly.pdbx_seq_one_letter_code
_entity_poly.pdbx_strand_id
1 'polypeptide(L)'
;KSTLASLIPRLYDVTDGSITLDGRDLRSLRQNDLRAQIGVVTQDPHLFHDTVGANLRYARPGATDAQLDDACRSARILDVVRALPDGFDTLVGERGYRMSGGEKQRLAIARLVLKDPAIVILDEATSHLDTENEAAVLDALAFVLSGRTSIVIAHRLSTVIDADEIVVLENGRIVERGRHALLRDAGGLYADLWEGLVRDDARSVDHADLAD
;
A
#
# COMPACT_ATOMS: atom_id res chain seq x y z
N LYS A 1 -13.90 1.76 5.95
CA LYS A 1 -12.89 1.04 5.15
C LYS A 1 -11.65 0.78 6.01
N SER A 2 -11.01 1.81 6.56
CA SER A 2 -9.77 1.68 7.38
C SER A 2 -9.98 0.84 8.65
N THR A 3 -11.19 0.85 9.25
CA THR A 3 -11.53 -0.05 10.36
C THR A 3 -11.42 -1.52 9.94
N LEU A 4 -11.96 -1.88 8.76
CA LEU A 4 -11.85 -3.25 8.25
C LEU A 4 -10.39 -3.65 8.00
N ALA A 5 -9.59 -2.75 7.41
CA ALA A 5 -8.15 -2.95 7.22
C ALA A 5 -7.39 -3.16 8.53
N SER A 6 -7.84 -2.53 9.63
CA SER A 6 -7.23 -2.68 10.96
C SER A 6 -7.61 -3.98 11.67
N LEU A 7 -8.75 -4.59 11.32
CA LEU A 7 -9.19 -5.88 11.91
C LEU A 7 -8.37 -7.06 11.38
N ILE A 8 -7.90 -6.99 10.11
CA ILE A 8 -7.17 -8.10 9.48
C ILE A 8 -5.81 -8.37 10.16
N PRO A 9 -4.94 -7.35 10.42
CA PRO A 9 -3.71 -7.54 11.18
C PRO A 9 -3.98 -7.70 12.69
N ARG A 10 -5.25 -7.78 13.09
CA ARG A 10 -5.70 -7.93 14.46
C ARG A 10 -5.15 -6.84 15.38
N LEU A 11 -5.28 -5.56 14.93
CA LEU A 11 -5.06 -4.40 15.81
C LEU A 11 -6.21 -4.28 16.81
N TYR A 12 -7.40 -4.75 16.41
CA TYR A 12 -8.60 -4.88 17.25
C TYR A 12 -9.23 -6.24 16.95
N ASP A 13 -9.84 -6.87 17.95
CA ASP A 13 -10.66 -8.06 17.74
C ASP A 13 -12.09 -7.68 17.31
N VAL A 14 -12.73 -8.53 16.51
CA VAL A 14 -14.15 -8.35 16.16
C VAL A 14 -15.03 -8.53 17.41
N THR A 15 -16.06 -7.70 17.54
CA THR A 15 -17.02 -7.79 18.65
C THR A 15 -18.05 -8.89 18.41
N ASP A 16 -18.36 -9.17 17.15
CA ASP A 16 -19.26 -10.24 16.71
C ASP A 16 -18.76 -10.84 15.40
N GLY A 17 -19.14 -12.09 15.11
CA GLY A 17 -18.66 -12.81 13.95
C GLY A 17 -17.20 -13.29 14.09
N SER A 18 -16.56 -13.56 12.95
CA SER A 18 -15.18 -14.03 12.89
C SER A 18 -14.48 -13.60 11.59
N ILE A 19 -13.16 -13.45 11.65
CA ILE A 19 -12.29 -13.34 10.48
C ILE A 19 -11.41 -14.58 10.48
N THR A 20 -11.30 -15.24 9.33
CA THR A 20 -10.50 -16.45 9.19
C THR A 20 -9.38 -16.27 8.18
N LEU A 21 -8.22 -16.86 8.47
CA LEU A 21 -7.10 -17.04 7.56
C LEU A 21 -6.90 -18.54 7.32
N ASP A 22 -7.04 -18.98 6.09
CA ASP A 22 -7.00 -20.39 5.71
C ASP A 22 -7.90 -21.28 6.59
N GLY A 23 -9.13 -20.79 6.83
CA GLY A 23 -10.15 -21.47 7.63
C GLY A 23 -9.94 -21.43 9.15
N ARG A 24 -8.87 -20.78 9.64
CA ARG A 24 -8.61 -20.62 11.09
C ARG A 24 -9.00 -19.23 11.56
N ASP A 25 -9.76 -19.14 12.63
CA ASP A 25 -10.12 -17.86 13.25
C ASP A 25 -8.84 -17.12 13.69
N LEU A 26 -8.73 -15.83 13.34
CA LEU A 26 -7.57 -15.00 13.67
C LEU A 26 -7.28 -14.98 15.19
N ARG A 27 -8.33 -15.07 16.02
CA ARG A 27 -8.20 -15.10 17.50
C ARG A 27 -7.49 -16.34 18.01
N SER A 28 -7.49 -17.44 17.24
CA SER A 28 -6.78 -18.68 17.57
C SER A 28 -5.30 -18.66 17.17
N LEU A 29 -4.87 -17.68 16.37
CA LEU A 29 -3.50 -17.57 15.89
C LEU A 29 -2.64 -16.75 16.86
N ARG A 30 -1.36 -17.10 16.97
CA ARG A 30 -0.42 -16.24 17.68
C ARG A 30 -0.22 -14.94 16.89
N GLN A 31 -0.31 -13.82 17.59
CA GLN A 31 -0.31 -12.49 16.95
C GLN A 31 0.96 -12.22 16.14
N ASN A 32 2.11 -12.70 16.58
CA ASN A 32 3.36 -12.55 15.84
C ASN A 32 3.37 -13.35 14.55
N ASP A 33 2.82 -14.57 14.54
CA ASP A 33 2.73 -15.41 13.35
C ASP A 33 1.77 -14.79 12.33
N LEU A 34 0.62 -14.29 12.79
CA LEU A 34 -0.34 -13.58 11.95
C LEU A 34 0.29 -12.34 11.33
N ARG A 35 0.93 -11.49 12.14
CA ARG A 35 1.54 -10.24 11.66
C ARG A 35 2.73 -10.49 10.73
N ALA A 36 3.43 -11.61 10.86
CA ALA A 36 4.49 -11.99 9.93
C ALA A 36 3.93 -12.22 8.51
N GLN A 37 2.69 -12.73 8.40
CA GLN A 37 2.03 -13.00 7.11
C GLN A 37 1.41 -11.78 6.46
N ILE A 38 1.25 -10.66 7.17
CA ILE A 38 0.53 -9.48 6.70
C ILE A 38 1.49 -8.30 6.55
N GLY A 39 1.54 -7.69 5.39
CA GLY A 39 2.19 -6.41 5.14
C GLY A 39 1.16 -5.31 4.96
N VAL A 40 1.41 -4.13 5.52
CA VAL A 40 0.52 -2.97 5.39
C VAL A 40 1.32 -1.79 4.87
N VAL A 41 0.80 -1.13 3.83
CA VAL A 41 1.29 0.17 3.37
C VAL A 41 0.16 1.17 3.56
N THR A 42 0.42 2.18 4.37
CA THR A 42 -0.53 3.26 4.69
C THR A 42 -0.36 4.45 3.75
N GLN A 43 -1.32 5.34 3.72
CA GLN A 43 -1.32 6.57 2.95
C GLN A 43 -0.10 7.47 3.26
N ASP A 44 0.26 7.63 4.53
CA ASP A 44 1.46 8.35 4.98
C ASP A 44 2.39 7.38 5.74
N PRO A 45 3.37 6.78 5.05
CA PRO A 45 4.28 5.84 5.68
C PRO A 45 5.20 6.53 6.68
N HIS A 46 5.19 6.02 7.90
CA HIS A 46 6.06 6.54 8.95
C HIS A 46 7.51 6.09 8.75
N LEU A 47 8.44 7.06 8.86
CA LEU A 47 9.87 6.81 8.99
C LEU A 47 10.31 7.09 10.43
N PHE A 48 10.93 6.09 11.04
CA PHE A 48 11.57 6.28 12.33
C PHE A 48 12.78 7.21 12.19
N HIS A 49 13.05 8.00 13.23
CA HIS A 49 14.26 8.80 13.28
C HIS A 49 15.49 7.90 13.48
N ASP A 50 15.96 7.34 12.40
CA ASP A 50 17.06 6.37 12.33
C ASP A 50 17.62 6.37 10.91
N THR A 51 18.65 5.58 10.63
CA THR A 51 19.20 5.46 9.27
C THR A 51 18.21 4.83 8.30
N VAL A 52 18.41 5.04 7.00
CA VAL A 52 17.62 4.34 5.96
C VAL A 52 17.73 2.83 6.12
N GLY A 53 18.95 2.33 6.35
CA GLY A 53 19.21 0.90 6.56
C GLY A 53 18.51 0.33 7.78
N ALA A 54 18.50 1.04 8.91
CA ALA A 54 17.77 0.66 10.11
C ALA A 54 16.26 0.63 9.85
N ASN A 55 15.74 1.68 9.19
CA ASN A 55 14.34 1.74 8.79
C ASN A 55 13.89 0.55 7.92
N LEU A 56 14.74 0.08 7.02
CA LEU A 56 14.48 -1.12 6.22
C LEU A 56 14.53 -2.40 7.06
N ARG A 57 15.53 -2.52 7.93
CA ARG A 57 15.69 -3.69 8.81
C ARG A 57 14.59 -3.85 9.86
N TYR A 58 13.77 -2.83 10.11
CA TYR A 58 12.52 -3.03 10.89
C TYR A 58 11.62 -4.11 10.30
N ALA A 59 11.59 -4.25 8.98
CA ALA A 59 10.81 -5.29 8.32
C ALA A 59 11.46 -6.67 8.41
N ARG A 60 12.80 -6.72 8.40
CA ARG A 60 13.60 -7.95 8.51
C ARG A 60 14.93 -7.66 9.21
N PRO A 61 15.03 -7.83 10.53
CA PRO A 61 16.22 -7.46 11.32
C PRO A 61 17.54 -8.07 10.85
N GLY A 62 17.50 -9.29 10.30
CA GLY A 62 18.68 -9.99 9.77
C GLY A 62 18.98 -9.74 8.29
N ALA A 63 18.37 -8.73 7.65
CA ALA A 63 18.60 -8.47 6.24
C ALA A 63 20.04 -8.01 5.98
N THR A 64 20.71 -8.64 5.02
CA THR A 64 22.04 -8.26 4.54
C THR A 64 21.95 -7.00 3.66
N ASP A 65 23.07 -6.31 3.45
CA ASP A 65 23.12 -5.12 2.59
C ASP A 65 22.70 -5.45 1.16
N ALA A 66 23.08 -6.62 0.63
CA ALA A 66 22.62 -7.08 -0.67
C ALA A 66 21.09 -7.22 -0.75
N GLN A 67 20.45 -7.71 0.32
CA GLN A 67 18.99 -7.79 0.39
C GLN A 67 18.34 -6.41 0.50
N LEU A 68 18.98 -5.45 1.17
CA LEU A 68 18.52 -4.06 1.19
C LEU A 68 18.59 -3.45 -0.22
N ASP A 69 19.70 -3.64 -0.93
CA ASP A 69 19.90 -3.19 -2.31
C ASP A 69 18.80 -3.76 -3.23
N ASP A 70 18.56 -5.08 -3.16
CA ASP A 70 17.55 -5.74 -3.99
C ASP A 70 16.13 -5.26 -3.69
N ALA A 71 15.79 -5.07 -2.41
CA ALA A 71 14.51 -4.54 -1.99
C ALA A 71 14.31 -3.09 -2.47
N CYS A 72 15.33 -2.24 -2.32
CA CYS A 72 15.29 -0.87 -2.82
C CYS A 72 15.21 -0.80 -4.35
N ARG A 73 15.87 -1.71 -5.06
CA ARG A 73 15.78 -1.80 -6.53
C ARG A 73 14.36 -2.18 -6.96
N SER A 74 13.77 -3.19 -6.33
CA SER A 74 12.39 -3.63 -6.60
C SER A 74 11.37 -2.53 -6.30
N ALA A 75 11.63 -1.72 -5.28
CA ALA A 75 10.80 -0.57 -4.90
C ALA A 75 11.14 0.73 -5.66
N ARG A 76 12.01 0.69 -6.69
CA ARG A 76 12.40 1.86 -7.48
C ARG A 76 12.95 3.03 -6.66
N ILE A 77 13.64 2.76 -5.53
CA ILE A 77 14.20 3.78 -4.62
C ILE A 77 15.73 3.70 -4.49
N LEU A 78 16.40 2.69 -5.05
CA LEU A 78 17.81 2.44 -4.84
C LEU A 78 18.70 3.63 -5.26
N ASP A 79 18.43 4.23 -6.43
CA ASP A 79 19.22 5.35 -6.94
C ASP A 79 19.09 6.59 -6.05
N VAL A 80 17.88 6.84 -5.51
CA VAL A 80 17.64 7.90 -4.52
C VAL A 80 18.47 7.64 -3.26
N VAL A 81 18.42 6.43 -2.71
CA VAL A 81 19.19 6.07 -1.51
C VAL A 81 20.69 6.22 -1.73
N ARG A 82 21.20 5.81 -2.88
CA ARG A 82 22.62 5.96 -3.23
C ARG A 82 23.07 7.40 -3.46
N ALA A 83 22.16 8.28 -3.83
CA ALA A 83 22.42 9.72 -3.98
C ALA A 83 22.40 10.47 -2.64
N LEU A 84 21.93 9.84 -1.55
CA LEU A 84 21.99 10.45 -0.22
C LEU A 84 23.45 10.58 0.27
N PRO A 85 23.77 11.56 1.13
CA PRO A 85 25.14 11.82 1.58
C PRO A 85 25.88 10.60 2.13
N ASP A 86 25.19 9.77 2.94
CA ASP A 86 25.75 8.59 3.58
C ASP A 86 25.01 7.30 3.12
N GLY A 87 24.30 7.33 1.99
CA GLY A 87 23.57 6.19 1.45
C GLY A 87 22.61 5.58 2.47
N PHE A 88 22.75 4.28 2.75
CA PHE A 88 21.93 3.57 3.75
C PHE A 88 22.16 4.05 5.20
N ASP A 89 23.27 4.70 5.49
CA ASP A 89 23.58 5.24 6.83
C ASP A 89 23.06 6.66 7.02
N THR A 90 22.46 7.27 5.99
CA THR A 90 21.81 8.58 6.09
C THR A 90 20.67 8.54 7.10
N LEU A 91 20.70 9.43 8.10
CA LEU A 91 19.61 9.64 9.05
C LEU A 91 18.39 10.26 8.35
N VAL A 92 17.22 9.65 8.54
CA VAL A 92 15.92 10.11 8.02
C VAL A 92 14.92 10.31 9.15
N GLY A 93 13.71 10.80 8.85
CA GLY A 93 12.67 11.09 9.83
C GLY A 93 12.63 12.55 10.24
N GLU A 94 11.95 12.88 11.36
CA GLU A 94 11.61 14.27 11.71
C GLU A 94 12.83 15.22 11.85
N ARG A 95 13.99 14.72 12.27
CA ARG A 95 15.22 15.49 12.50
C ARG A 95 16.35 15.13 11.56
N GLY A 96 16.11 14.26 10.58
CA GLY A 96 17.09 13.84 9.58
C GLY A 96 16.77 14.39 8.20
N TYR A 97 17.31 13.73 7.17
CA TYR A 97 17.01 14.05 5.77
C TYR A 97 15.51 13.93 5.50
N ARG A 98 14.94 14.94 4.86
CA ARG A 98 13.50 14.95 4.53
C ARG A 98 13.28 14.26 3.18
N MET A 99 12.69 13.08 3.23
CA MET A 99 12.23 12.38 2.03
C MET A 99 10.89 12.96 1.57
N SER A 100 10.70 13.04 0.25
CA SER A 100 9.42 13.35 -0.37
C SER A 100 8.36 12.30 -0.06
N GLY A 101 7.08 12.60 -0.29
CA GLY A 101 6.00 11.63 -0.10
C GLY A 101 6.20 10.36 -0.91
N GLY A 102 6.56 10.49 -2.20
CA GLY A 102 6.84 9.35 -3.07
C GLY A 102 8.06 8.52 -2.65
N GLU A 103 9.11 9.16 -2.13
CA GLU A 103 10.28 8.44 -1.60
C GLU A 103 9.93 7.64 -0.34
N LYS A 104 9.17 8.23 0.60
CA LYS A 104 8.67 7.52 1.79
C LYS A 104 7.83 6.31 1.38
N GLN A 105 6.96 6.49 0.38
CA GLN A 105 6.09 5.43 -0.11
C GLN A 105 6.91 4.28 -0.70
N ARG A 106 7.89 4.58 -1.57
CA ARG A 106 8.78 3.56 -2.13
C ARG A 106 9.64 2.87 -1.05
N LEU A 107 10.04 3.60 0.00
CA LEU A 107 10.75 2.97 1.12
C LEU A 107 9.84 2.03 1.93
N ALA A 108 8.55 2.37 2.09
CA ALA A 108 7.57 1.47 2.69
C ALA A 108 7.34 0.21 1.82
N ILE A 109 7.34 0.36 0.50
CA ILE A 109 7.28 -0.77 -0.43
C ILE A 109 8.55 -1.64 -0.32
N ALA A 110 9.75 -1.05 -0.19
CA ALA A 110 10.98 -1.80 0.05
C ALA A 110 10.92 -2.61 1.37
N ARG A 111 10.34 -2.05 2.44
CA ARG A 111 10.05 -2.79 3.67
C ARG A 111 9.13 -3.98 3.41
N LEU A 112 8.12 -3.81 2.55
CA LEU A 112 7.19 -4.87 2.19
C LEU A 112 7.89 -5.99 1.41
N VAL A 113 8.78 -5.65 0.46
CA VAL A 113 9.63 -6.61 -0.27
C VAL A 113 10.49 -7.41 0.70
N LEU A 114 11.17 -6.76 1.65
CA LEU A 114 12.01 -7.41 2.66
C LEU A 114 11.23 -8.35 3.56
N LYS A 115 10.02 -7.95 3.95
CA LYS A 115 9.15 -8.74 4.82
C LYS A 115 8.61 -9.97 4.12
N ASP A 116 8.37 -9.89 2.81
CA ASP A 116 7.81 -10.95 1.95
C ASP A 116 6.52 -11.60 2.52
N PRO A 117 5.47 -10.79 2.82
CA PRO A 117 4.24 -11.30 3.42
C PRO A 117 3.35 -11.99 2.38
N ALA A 118 2.53 -12.96 2.82
CA ALA A 118 1.52 -13.62 1.97
C ALA A 118 0.32 -12.73 1.67
N ILE A 119 0.00 -11.79 2.56
CA ILE A 119 -1.14 -10.86 2.46
C ILE A 119 -0.63 -9.43 2.48
N VAL A 120 -1.10 -8.62 1.54
CA VAL A 120 -0.75 -7.19 1.45
C VAL A 120 -2.01 -6.35 1.60
N ILE A 121 -1.97 -5.37 2.48
CA ILE A 121 -3.03 -4.36 2.66
C ILE A 121 -2.46 -3.02 2.21
N LEU A 122 -3.12 -2.40 1.23
CA LEU A 122 -2.81 -1.05 0.75
C LEU A 122 -3.93 -0.10 1.16
N ASP A 123 -3.61 0.90 1.96
CA ASP A 123 -4.56 1.96 2.36
C ASP A 123 -4.14 3.26 1.68
N GLU A 124 -4.81 3.60 0.55
CA GLU A 124 -4.59 4.82 -0.24
C GLU A 124 -3.12 5.08 -0.64
N ALA A 125 -2.39 4.01 -0.95
CA ALA A 125 -0.93 4.04 -1.13
C ALA A 125 -0.40 4.94 -2.26
N THR A 126 -1.25 5.53 -3.10
CA THR A 126 -0.86 6.39 -4.22
C THR A 126 -1.48 7.80 -4.16
N SER A 127 -2.20 8.13 -3.08
CA SER A 127 -2.76 9.47 -2.91
C SER A 127 -1.65 10.50 -2.66
N HIS A 128 -1.80 11.71 -3.24
CA HIS A 128 -0.89 12.85 -3.08
C HIS A 128 0.53 12.70 -3.66
N LEU A 129 0.72 11.83 -4.65
CA LEU A 129 1.97 11.73 -5.39
C LEU A 129 1.91 12.60 -6.66
N ASP A 130 3.04 13.20 -7.02
CA ASP A 130 3.23 13.80 -8.35
C ASP A 130 3.30 12.70 -9.42
N THR A 131 3.05 13.06 -10.68
CA THR A 131 2.88 12.13 -11.80
C THR A 131 4.11 11.22 -12.01
N GLU A 132 5.32 11.76 -11.83
CA GLU A 132 6.57 11.00 -12.03
C GLU A 132 6.79 9.98 -10.91
N ASN A 133 6.60 10.38 -9.65
CA ASN A 133 6.69 9.48 -8.50
C ASN A 133 5.56 8.44 -8.49
N GLU A 134 4.38 8.79 -9.00
CA GLU A 134 3.25 7.87 -9.08
C GLU A 134 3.53 6.66 -9.96
N ALA A 135 4.05 6.84 -11.18
CA ALA A 135 4.39 5.75 -12.08
C ALA A 135 5.38 4.77 -11.42
N ALA A 136 6.42 5.28 -10.78
CA ALA A 136 7.41 4.45 -10.09
C ALA A 136 6.81 3.69 -8.89
N VAL A 137 5.86 4.29 -8.17
CA VAL A 137 5.16 3.62 -7.05
C VAL A 137 4.22 2.54 -7.58
N LEU A 138 3.46 2.80 -8.66
CA LEU A 138 2.57 1.81 -9.27
C LEU A 138 3.34 0.60 -9.79
N ASP A 139 4.47 0.80 -10.48
CA ASP A 139 5.36 -0.28 -10.92
C ASP A 139 5.86 -1.14 -9.75
N ALA A 140 6.30 -0.49 -8.67
CA ALA A 140 6.78 -1.18 -7.48
C ALA A 140 5.65 -1.96 -6.79
N LEU A 141 4.45 -1.39 -6.72
CA LEU A 141 3.27 -2.06 -6.17
C LEU A 141 2.85 -3.27 -7.01
N ALA A 142 2.80 -3.14 -8.34
CA ALA A 142 2.46 -4.24 -9.23
C ALA A 142 3.39 -5.45 -9.02
N PHE A 143 4.70 -5.18 -8.88
CA PHE A 143 5.69 -6.22 -8.56
C PHE A 143 5.39 -6.92 -7.22
N VAL A 144 5.10 -6.12 -6.18
CA VAL A 144 4.89 -6.64 -4.82
C VAL A 144 3.56 -7.39 -4.67
N LEU A 145 2.53 -6.99 -5.41
CA LEU A 145 1.21 -7.61 -5.34
C LEU A 145 1.13 -8.93 -6.12
N SER A 146 2.01 -9.14 -7.09
CA SER A 146 2.01 -10.33 -7.92
C SER A 146 2.12 -11.62 -7.10
N GLY A 147 1.18 -12.55 -7.30
CA GLY A 147 1.15 -13.85 -6.63
C GLY A 147 0.74 -13.82 -5.16
N ARG A 148 0.20 -12.72 -4.65
CA ARG A 148 -0.20 -12.55 -3.24
C ARG A 148 -1.69 -12.21 -3.12
N THR A 149 -2.24 -12.50 -1.95
CA THR A 149 -3.56 -11.97 -1.60
C THR A 149 -3.43 -10.48 -1.28
N SER A 150 -4.11 -9.62 -2.03
CA SER A 150 -4.06 -8.18 -1.82
C SER A 150 -5.44 -7.63 -1.45
N ILE A 151 -5.45 -6.70 -0.50
CA ILE A 151 -6.63 -5.93 -0.09
C ILE A 151 -6.29 -4.47 -0.29
N VAL A 152 -6.98 -3.83 -1.23
CA VAL A 152 -6.69 -2.45 -1.62
C VAL A 152 -7.88 -1.56 -1.27
N ILE A 153 -7.64 -0.55 -0.43
CA ILE A 153 -8.57 0.56 -0.26
C ILE A 153 -8.24 1.56 -1.35
N ALA A 154 -9.07 1.57 -2.40
CA ALA A 154 -8.79 2.31 -3.60
C ALA A 154 -9.49 3.68 -3.61
N HIS A 155 -8.75 4.67 -4.08
CA HIS A 155 -9.22 6.00 -4.46
C HIS A 155 -8.82 6.37 -5.89
N ARG A 156 -8.25 5.43 -6.66
CA ARG A 156 -7.84 5.62 -8.06
C ARG A 156 -8.37 4.52 -8.96
N LEU A 157 -8.68 4.89 -10.20
CA LEU A 157 -9.24 4.00 -11.22
C LEU A 157 -8.35 2.79 -11.50
N SER A 158 -7.04 3.01 -11.67
CA SER A 158 -6.07 1.99 -12.02
C SER A 158 -6.00 0.83 -11.02
N THR A 159 -6.28 1.10 -9.75
CA THR A 159 -6.24 0.06 -8.69
C THR A 159 -7.54 -0.74 -8.57
N VAL A 160 -8.63 -0.26 -9.19
CA VAL A 160 -9.96 -0.89 -9.08
C VAL A 160 -10.27 -1.80 -10.25
N ILE A 161 -9.83 -1.42 -11.47
CA ILE A 161 -10.20 -2.13 -12.72
C ILE A 161 -9.74 -3.59 -12.69
N ASP A 162 -8.51 -3.82 -12.24
CA ASP A 162 -7.86 -5.14 -12.28
C ASP A 162 -8.13 -6.00 -11.04
N ALA A 163 -8.98 -5.53 -10.12
CA ALA A 163 -9.34 -6.29 -8.94
C ALA A 163 -10.18 -7.53 -9.31
N ASP A 164 -9.82 -8.69 -8.75
CA ASP A 164 -10.60 -9.93 -8.91
C ASP A 164 -12.01 -9.79 -8.32
N GLU A 165 -12.12 -9.00 -7.26
CA GLU A 165 -13.37 -8.71 -6.58
C GLU A 165 -13.36 -7.31 -5.98
N ILE A 166 -14.44 -6.58 -6.17
CA ILE A 166 -14.70 -5.25 -5.60
C ILE A 166 -15.83 -5.39 -4.59
N VAL A 167 -15.63 -4.80 -3.41
CA VAL A 167 -16.64 -4.73 -2.35
C VAL A 167 -16.96 -3.28 -2.06
N VAL A 168 -18.20 -2.88 -2.26
CA VAL A 168 -18.70 -1.53 -1.96
C VAL A 168 -19.30 -1.51 -0.56
N LEU A 169 -18.78 -0.60 0.26
CA LEU A 169 -19.22 -0.42 1.65
C LEU A 169 -19.95 0.91 1.81
N GLU A 170 -21.17 0.85 2.30
CA GLU A 170 -21.97 2.01 2.71
C GLU A 170 -22.49 1.82 4.12
N ASN A 171 -22.31 2.82 4.99
CA ASN A 171 -22.77 2.81 6.38
C ASN A 171 -22.39 1.52 7.16
N GLY A 172 -21.18 0.99 6.91
CA GLY A 172 -20.66 -0.21 7.56
C GLY A 172 -21.19 -1.54 7.02
N ARG A 173 -21.96 -1.50 5.93
CA ARG A 173 -22.54 -2.71 5.29
C ARG A 173 -22.02 -2.88 3.88
N ILE A 174 -21.89 -4.11 3.43
CA ILE A 174 -21.63 -4.43 2.03
C ILE A 174 -22.96 -4.23 1.27
N VAL A 175 -22.96 -3.29 0.31
CA VAL A 175 -24.12 -2.98 -0.53
C VAL A 175 -23.98 -3.57 -1.93
N GLU A 176 -22.75 -3.67 -2.44
CA GLU A 176 -22.46 -4.29 -3.73
C GLU A 176 -21.18 -5.11 -3.66
N ARG A 177 -21.13 -6.16 -4.49
CA ARG A 177 -19.97 -7.04 -4.60
C ARG A 177 -19.89 -7.62 -6.00
N GLY A 178 -18.71 -7.58 -6.62
CA GLY A 178 -18.50 -8.12 -7.96
C GLY A 178 -17.21 -7.64 -8.62
N ARG A 179 -17.10 -7.87 -9.93
CA ARG A 179 -16.01 -7.35 -10.76
C ARG A 179 -16.39 -6.01 -11.36
N HIS A 180 -15.38 -5.22 -11.73
CA HIS A 180 -15.52 -3.88 -12.30
C HIS A 180 -16.63 -3.81 -13.39
N ALA A 181 -16.52 -4.61 -14.44
CA ALA A 181 -17.46 -4.56 -15.55
C ALA A 181 -18.92 -4.80 -15.13
N LEU A 182 -19.15 -5.80 -14.27
CA LEU A 182 -20.48 -6.14 -13.79
C LEU A 182 -21.08 -5.04 -12.91
N LEU A 183 -20.31 -4.47 -12.00
CA LEU A 183 -20.78 -3.43 -11.09
C LEU A 183 -21.02 -2.11 -11.82
N ARG A 184 -20.18 -1.77 -12.80
CA ARG A 184 -20.37 -0.58 -13.63
C ARG A 184 -21.68 -0.69 -14.44
N ASP A 185 -21.91 -1.83 -15.09
CA ASP A 185 -23.08 -2.04 -15.96
C ASP A 185 -24.38 -2.19 -15.16
N ALA A 186 -24.30 -2.53 -13.86
CA ALA A 186 -25.45 -2.59 -12.97
C ALA A 186 -26.06 -1.21 -12.63
N GLY A 187 -25.33 -0.12 -12.81
CA GLY A 187 -25.81 1.25 -12.57
C GLY A 187 -26.14 1.56 -11.11
N GLY A 188 -25.44 0.90 -10.16
CA GLY A 188 -25.59 1.10 -8.73
C GLY A 188 -24.59 2.10 -8.14
N LEU A 189 -24.42 2.06 -6.82
CA LEU A 189 -23.50 2.96 -6.08
C LEU A 189 -22.07 2.90 -6.61
N TYR A 190 -21.60 1.70 -7.02
CA TYR A 190 -20.28 1.56 -7.64
C TYR A 190 -20.16 2.37 -8.93
N ALA A 191 -21.18 2.32 -9.81
CA ALA A 191 -21.17 3.07 -11.05
C ALA A 191 -21.11 4.58 -10.81
N ASP A 192 -21.85 5.10 -9.84
CA ASP A 192 -21.82 6.51 -9.43
C ASP A 192 -20.43 6.91 -8.91
N LEU A 193 -19.83 6.09 -8.05
CA LEU A 193 -18.48 6.31 -7.52
C LEU A 193 -17.42 6.25 -8.63
N TRP A 194 -17.58 5.33 -9.58
CA TRP A 194 -16.71 5.19 -10.74
C TRP A 194 -16.74 6.44 -11.63
N GLU A 195 -17.92 6.97 -11.95
CA GLU A 195 -18.04 8.21 -12.70
C GLU A 195 -17.41 9.42 -12.00
N GLY A 196 -17.48 9.45 -10.66
CA GLY A 196 -16.78 10.44 -9.85
C GLY A 196 -15.27 10.35 -10.02
N LEU A 197 -14.69 9.15 -9.89
CA LEU A 197 -13.26 8.92 -10.06
C LEU A 197 -12.78 9.26 -11.47
N VAL A 198 -13.53 8.88 -12.52
CA VAL A 198 -13.20 9.26 -13.92
C VAL A 198 -13.13 10.77 -14.10
N ARG A 199 -14.05 11.51 -13.49
CA ARG A 199 -14.07 12.99 -13.56
C ARG A 199 -12.89 13.62 -12.82
N ASP A 200 -12.48 13.05 -11.70
CA ASP A 200 -11.35 13.56 -10.91
C ASP A 200 -10.00 13.26 -11.59
N ASP A 201 -9.83 12.09 -12.18
CA ASP A 201 -8.63 11.74 -12.97
C ASP A 201 -8.52 12.64 -14.22
N ALA A 202 -9.63 12.92 -14.92
CA ALA A 202 -9.62 13.82 -16.07
C ALA A 202 -9.21 15.26 -15.71
N ARG A 203 -9.64 15.76 -14.55
CA ARG A 203 -9.26 17.10 -14.05
C ARG A 203 -7.80 17.20 -13.63
N SER A 204 -7.22 16.12 -13.12
CA SER A 204 -5.80 16.10 -12.74
C SER A 204 -4.87 16.16 -13.94
N VAL A 205 -5.27 15.61 -15.09
CA VAL A 205 -4.52 15.68 -16.36
C VAL A 205 -4.56 17.11 -16.94
N ASP A 206 -5.74 17.76 -16.96
CA ASP A 206 -5.88 19.12 -17.50
C ASP A 206 -5.10 20.18 -16.71
N HIS A 207 -4.83 19.96 -15.42
CA HIS A 207 -4.02 20.88 -14.60
C HIS A 207 -2.52 20.71 -14.79
N ALA A 208 -2.05 19.54 -15.24
CA ALA A 208 -0.65 19.30 -15.56
C ALA A 208 -0.23 20.01 -16.86
N ASP A 209 -1.12 20.08 -17.86
CA ASP A 209 -0.85 20.72 -19.17
C ASP A 209 -0.92 22.27 -19.13
N LEU A 210 -1.37 22.89 -18.03
CA LEU A 210 -1.44 24.34 -17.86
C LEU A 210 -0.28 24.95 -17.07
N ALA A 211 0.69 24.13 -16.65
CA ALA A 211 1.82 24.55 -15.81
C ALA A 211 3.17 24.57 -16.54
N ASP A 212 3.19 24.42 -17.89
CA ASP A 212 4.37 24.59 -18.76
C ASP A 212 4.38 25.96 -19.46
#